data_88c8b1628f25b3e3a6f6e63d97802e5e
#
_entry.id   88c8b1628f25b3e3a6f6e63d97802e5e
#
_cell.length_a   1.000
_cell.length_b   1.000
_cell.length_c   1.000
_cell.angle_alpha   90.00
_cell.angle_beta   90.00
_cell.angle_gamma   90.00
#
_symmetry.space_group_name_H-M   'P 1'
#
loop_
_entity.id
_entity.type
_entity.pdbx_description
1 polymer ?
#
loop_
_entity_poly.entity_id
_entity_poly.type
_entity_poly.pdbx_seq_one_letter_code
_entity_poly.pdbx_strand_id
1 'polypeptide(L)'
;MKVFGRVLTTFGILLVSFCADAHDASMPHHEWFNAQEMNPAARQRLGVPWKSCCDNGDVFKTRFRVAEDRSDQWQYLKDGQWKTVPPDIIKEEDTPDHLPVLFINKHTGTELCFFVPKGGL
;
A
#
# COMPACT_ATOMS: atom_id res chain seq x y z
N MET A 1 -35.28 -46.74 -14.96
CA MET A 1 -35.05 -46.05 -14.60
C MET A 1 -34.15 -45.56 -14.39
N LYS A 2 -33.52 -45.00 -14.37
CA LYS A 2 -32.66 -44.48 -14.24
C LYS A 2 -32.22 -43.60 -13.62
N VAL A 3 -31.56 -43.43 -13.24
CA VAL A 3 -31.06 -42.73 -12.48
C VAL A 3 -30.11 -41.96 -12.82
N PHE A 4 -29.85 -41.08 -12.81
CA PHE A 4 -29.03 -40.24 -13.04
C PHE A 4 -28.26 -39.95 -12.26
N GLY A 5 -27.38 -40.03 -12.35
CA GLY A 5 -26.30 -39.69 -11.79
C GLY A 5 -26.13 -38.26 -11.64
N ARG A 6 -26.40 -37.73 -10.58
CA ARG A 6 -26.18 -36.54 -10.32
C ARG A 6 -24.87 -36.31 -10.03
N VAL A 7 -24.09 -35.87 -10.81
CA VAL A 7 -22.81 -35.40 -10.49
C VAL A 7 -22.96 -34.14 -9.77
N LEU A 8 -22.87 -34.24 -8.52
CA LEU A 8 -22.72 -33.09 -7.76
C LEU A 8 -21.32 -32.66 -7.88
N THR A 9 -21.05 -31.83 -8.79
CA THR A 9 -19.80 -31.17 -8.80
C THR A 9 -19.83 -30.20 -7.70
N THR A 10 -19.33 -30.56 -6.61
CA THR A 10 -19.07 -29.61 -5.61
C THR A 10 -17.91 -28.79 -6.07
N PHE A 11 -18.16 -27.67 -6.56
CA PHE A 11 -17.15 -26.72 -6.74
C PHE A 11 -16.75 -26.27 -5.40
N GLY A 12 -15.71 -26.78 -4.92
CA GLY A 12 -15.01 -26.18 -3.82
C GLY A 12 -14.53 -24.84 -4.31
N ILE A 13 -15.22 -23.84 -3.96
CA ILE A 13 -14.73 -22.51 -4.14
C ILE A 13 -13.56 -22.39 -3.22
N LEU A 14 -12.41 -22.43 -3.81
CA LEU A 14 -11.22 -22.11 -3.11
C LEU A 14 -11.28 -20.63 -2.85
N LEU A 15 -11.84 -20.28 -1.75
CA LEU A 15 -11.70 -18.96 -1.26
C LEU A 15 -10.28 -18.83 -0.80
N VAL A 16 -9.43 -18.50 -1.71
CA VAL A 16 -8.15 -18.02 -1.34
C VAL A 16 -8.43 -16.66 -0.75
N SER A 17 -8.50 -16.63 0.54
CA SER A 17 -8.49 -15.40 1.26
C SER A 17 -7.17 -14.78 1.02
N PHE A 18 -7.08 -14.00 0.01
CA PHE A 18 -5.99 -13.09 -0.08
C PHE A 18 -6.23 -12.12 1.04
N CYS A 19 -5.47 -12.24 2.10
CA CYS A 19 -5.30 -11.10 2.96
C CYS A 19 -5.07 -9.95 2.02
N ALA A 20 -5.91 -8.99 2.07
CA ALA A 20 -5.78 -7.84 1.20
C ALA A 20 -4.50 -7.13 1.57
N ASP A 21 -3.43 -7.60 1.02
CA ASP A 21 -2.16 -6.94 1.12
C ASP A 21 -2.23 -5.64 0.37
N ALA A 22 -1.38 -4.74 0.70
CA ALA A 22 -1.28 -3.44 0.07
C ALA A 22 -1.27 -3.56 -1.43
N HIS A 23 -0.91 -4.71 -1.90
CA HIS A 23 -0.85 -5.05 -3.30
C HIS A 23 -1.05 -6.55 -3.41
N ASP A 24 -1.72 -7.01 -4.43
CA ASP A 24 -1.85 -8.43 -4.68
C ASP A 24 -0.68 -8.92 -5.53
N ALA A 25 -0.60 -10.22 -5.73
CA ALA A 25 0.51 -10.83 -6.46
C ALA A 25 0.56 -10.40 -7.93
N SER A 26 -0.52 -9.82 -8.46
CA SER A 26 -0.56 -9.32 -9.83
C SER A 26 -0.01 -7.89 -9.95
N MET A 27 0.21 -7.22 -8.84
CA MET A 27 0.76 -5.88 -8.88
C MET A 27 2.22 -5.92 -9.32
N PRO A 28 2.65 -5.03 -10.23
CA PRO A 28 4.05 -4.97 -10.60
C PRO A 28 4.95 -4.74 -9.39
N HIS A 29 6.07 -5.42 -9.36
CA HIS A 29 7.08 -5.28 -8.30
C HIS A 29 6.59 -5.70 -6.91
N HIS A 30 5.65 -6.62 -6.87
CA HIS A 30 5.07 -7.14 -5.65
C HIS A 30 6.14 -7.57 -4.62
N GLU A 31 7.15 -8.33 -5.07
CA GLU A 31 8.19 -8.82 -4.17
C GLU A 31 9.02 -7.69 -3.58
N TRP A 32 9.28 -6.66 -4.39
CA TRP A 32 10.06 -5.52 -3.92
C TRP A 32 9.32 -4.78 -2.80
N PHE A 33 8.02 -4.51 -3.02
CA PHE A 33 7.21 -3.82 -2.01
C PHE A 33 7.04 -4.65 -0.75
N ASN A 34 6.91 -5.97 -0.89
CA ASN A 34 6.76 -6.85 0.25
C ASN A 34 7.97 -6.83 1.18
N ALA A 35 9.13 -6.50 0.67
CA ALA A 35 10.36 -6.43 1.44
C ALA A 35 10.54 -5.09 2.15
N GLN A 36 9.69 -4.11 1.89
CA GLN A 36 9.88 -2.78 2.45
C GLN A 36 9.34 -2.66 3.87
N GLU A 37 10.09 -1.96 4.70
CA GLU A 37 9.72 -1.77 6.10
C GLU A 37 9.43 -0.31 6.39
N MET A 38 8.54 -0.09 7.36
CA MET A 38 8.25 1.24 7.85
C MET A 38 9.49 1.83 8.51
N ASN A 39 9.63 3.13 8.38
CA ASN A 39 10.72 3.84 9.06
C ASN A 39 10.58 3.67 10.59
N PRO A 40 11.68 3.49 11.32
CA PRO A 40 11.61 3.33 12.77
C PRO A 40 10.90 4.49 13.48
N ALA A 41 11.11 5.72 13.04
CA ALA A 41 10.45 6.88 13.64
C ALA A 41 8.93 6.82 13.46
N ALA A 42 8.47 6.38 12.31
CA ALA A 42 7.04 6.22 12.06
C ALA A 42 6.46 5.12 12.93
N ARG A 43 7.14 4.00 13.04
CA ARG A 43 6.71 2.89 13.89
C ARG A 43 6.58 3.32 15.35
N GLN A 44 7.52 4.10 15.81
CA GLN A 44 7.52 4.60 17.19
C GLN A 44 6.35 5.58 17.41
N ARG A 45 6.15 6.50 16.48
CA ARG A 45 5.07 7.49 16.60
C ARG A 45 3.70 6.80 16.59
N LEU A 46 3.54 5.79 15.75
CA LEU A 46 2.26 5.09 15.60
C LEU A 46 2.05 4.00 16.65
N GLY A 47 3.11 3.56 17.31
CA GLY A 47 3.03 2.54 18.34
C GLY A 47 2.59 1.18 17.80
N VAL A 48 2.97 0.86 16.55
CA VAL A 48 2.55 -0.39 15.92
C VAL A 48 3.62 -1.46 16.07
N PRO A 49 3.23 -2.73 16.25
CA PRO A 49 4.17 -3.82 16.43
C PRO A 49 4.73 -4.37 15.14
N TRP A 50 4.05 -4.17 14.01
CA TRP A 50 4.52 -4.71 12.73
C TRP A 50 5.54 -3.79 12.09
N LYS A 51 6.35 -4.37 11.19
CA LYS A 51 7.43 -3.64 10.52
C LYS A 51 7.13 -3.33 9.06
N SER A 52 6.40 -4.19 8.39
CA SER A 52 6.21 -4.10 6.95
C SER A 52 5.27 -2.97 6.56
N CYS A 53 5.57 -2.29 5.47
CA CYS A 53 4.65 -1.33 4.86
C CYS A 53 3.36 -2.01 4.41
N CYS A 54 3.41 -3.31 4.11
CA CYS A 54 2.31 -4.04 3.50
C CYS A 54 1.41 -4.78 4.48
N ASP A 55 1.90 -5.16 5.67
CA ASP A 55 1.13 -6.05 6.55
C ASP A 55 -0.28 -5.57 6.86
N ASN A 56 -0.44 -4.31 7.16
CA ASN A 56 -1.75 -3.73 7.38
C ASN A 56 -1.98 -2.56 6.43
N GLY A 57 -1.14 -2.45 5.43
CA GLY A 57 -1.17 -1.35 4.50
C GLY A 57 -1.85 -1.71 3.19
N ASP A 58 -2.29 -0.69 2.51
CA ASP A 58 -2.84 -0.81 1.17
C ASP A 58 -2.35 0.37 0.35
N VAL A 59 -2.14 0.15 -0.94
CA VAL A 59 -1.72 1.23 -1.83
C VAL A 59 -2.89 2.20 -2.01
N PHE A 60 -2.65 3.45 -1.67
CA PHE A 60 -3.64 4.50 -1.89
C PHE A 60 -3.35 5.15 -3.24
N LYS A 61 -4.14 4.80 -4.23
CA LYS A 61 -3.98 5.33 -5.57
C LYS A 61 -4.59 6.70 -5.65
N THR A 62 -3.75 7.71 -5.79
CA THR A 62 -4.18 9.10 -5.83
C THR A 62 -3.15 9.95 -6.56
N ARG A 63 -3.36 11.25 -6.53
CA ARG A 63 -2.46 12.22 -7.13
C ARG A 63 -1.56 12.77 -6.05
N PHE A 64 -0.32 13.05 -6.42
CA PHE A 64 0.69 13.59 -5.51
C PHE A 64 1.24 14.89 -6.04
N ARG A 65 1.66 15.75 -5.15
CA ARG A 65 2.35 17.00 -5.50
C ARG A 65 3.30 17.40 -4.38
N VAL A 66 4.23 18.26 -4.72
CA VAL A 66 5.06 18.95 -3.73
C VAL A 66 4.32 20.24 -3.35
N ALA A 67 4.34 20.60 -2.07
CA ALA A 67 3.69 21.84 -1.61
C ALA A 67 4.28 23.05 -2.31
N GLU A 68 3.44 24.02 -2.62
CA GLU A 68 3.87 25.22 -3.37
C GLU A 68 4.91 26.04 -2.65
N ASP A 69 4.80 26.11 -1.33
CA ASP A 69 5.68 26.93 -0.51
C ASP A 69 6.85 26.16 0.11
N ARG A 70 6.86 24.84 -0.04
CA ARG A 70 7.89 23.99 0.57
C ARG A 70 8.22 22.81 -0.33
N SER A 71 9.36 22.88 -0.98
CA SER A 71 9.77 21.87 -1.96
C SER A 71 10.10 20.50 -1.32
N ASP A 72 10.26 20.45 0.00
CA ASP A 72 10.52 19.21 0.74
C ASP A 72 9.25 18.57 1.30
N GLN A 73 8.09 19.18 1.06
CA GLN A 73 6.86 18.69 1.64
C GLN A 73 5.96 18.10 0.57
N TRP A 74 5.68 16.82 0.69
CA TRP A 74 4.81 16.11 -0.24
C TRP A 74 3.37 16.12 0.24
N GLN A 75 2.44 16.16 -0.71
CA GLN A 75 1.01 16.12 -0.44
C GLN A 75 0.34 15.09 -1.33
N TYR A 76 -0.77 14.56 -0.85
CA TYR A 76 -1.60 13.66 -1.63
C TYR A 76 -3.06 14.09 -1.55
N LEU A 77 -3.81 13.76 -2.60
CA LEU A 77 -5.21 14.16 -2.69
C LEU A 77 -6.09 13.10 -2.06
N LYS A 78 -6.92 13.50 -1.10
CA LYS A 78 -7.87 12.61 -0.46
C LYS A 78 -9.17 13.36 -0.20
N ASP A 79 -10.27 12.80 -0.69
CA ASP A 79 -11.60 13.39 -0.51
C ASP A 79 -11.66 14.86 -0.95
N GLY A 80 -11.01 15.16 -2.06
CA GLY A 80 -10.99 16.51 -2.63
C GLY A 80 -10.07 17.48 -1.93
N GLN A 81 -9.28 17.03 -0.96
CA GLN A 81 -8.37 17.89 -0.21
C GLN A 81 -6.94 17.38 -0.27
N TRP A 82 -6.00 18.32 -0.32
CA TRP A 82 -4.59 17.97 -0.28
C TRP A 82 -4.15 17.81 1.17
N LYS A 83 -3.60 16.65 1.47
CA LYS A 83 -3.09 16.32 2.81
C LYS A 83 -1.58 16.19 2.76
N THR A 84 -0.93 16.66 3.79
CA THR A 84 0.53 16.54 3.89
C THR A 84 0.92 15.13 4.26
N VAL A 85 1.88 14.59 3.53
CA VAL A 85 2.49 13.31 3.87
C VAL A 85 3.36 13.51 5.12
N PRO A 86 3.17 12.72 6.17
CA PRO A 86 4.03 12.84 7.35
C PRO A 86 5.50 12.62 6.98
N PRO A 87 6.41 13.49 7.42
CA PRO A 87 7.82 13.35 7.03
C PRO A 87 8.47 12.05 7.48
N ASP A 88 8.02 11.49 8.60
CA ASP A 88 8.64 10.29 9.15
C ASP A 88 8.31 9.01 8.40
N ILE A 89 7.36 9.04 7.46
CA ILE A 89 7.05 7.87 6.63
C ILE A 89 7.73 7.90 5.27
N ILE A 90 8.42 8.98 4.95
CA ILE A 90 9.05 9.12 3.64
C ILE A 90 10.24 8.18 3.54
N LYS A 91 10.19 7.29 2.55
CA LYS A 91 11.25 6.31 2.30
C LYS A 91 12.25 6.91 1.33
N GLU A 92 13.51 6.55 1.53
CA GLU A 92 14.57 7.03 0.65
C GLU A 92 14.82 6.09 -0.54
N GLU A 93 14.27 4.90 -0.47
CA GLU A 93 14.41 3.93 -1.54
C GLU A 93 13.61 4.33 -2.75
N ASP A 94 14.23 4.28 -3.92
CA ASP A 94 13.54 4.55 -5.17
C ASP A 94 12.70 3.34 -5.56
N THR A 95 11.49 3.58 -6.03
CA THR A 95 10.64 2.48 -6.50
C THR A 95 11.16 1.94 -7.83
N PRO A 96 10.96 0.65 -8.13
CA PRO A 96 11.46 0.07 -9.37
C PRO A 96 10.96 0.75 -10.64
N ASP A 97 9.75 1.30 -10.60
CA ASP A 97 9.16 1.99 -11.74
C ASP A 97 9.25 3.51 -11.64
N HIS A 98 9.92 4.03 -10.60
CA HIS A 98 10.11 5.46 -10.35
C HIS A 98 8.81 6.24 -10.19
N LEU A 99 7.76 5.58 -9.71
CA LEU A 99 6.48 6.24 -9.42
C LEU A 99 6.28 6.44 -7.93
N PRO A 100 5.63 7.51 -7.51
CA PRO A 100 5.34 7.68 -6.08
C PRO A 100 4.30 6.65 -5.62
N VAL A 101 4.52 6.09 -4.43
CA VAL A 101 3.61 5.09 -3.87
C VAL A 101 3.38 5.41 -2.40
N LEU A 102 2.13 5.48 -2.01
CA LEU A 102 1.71 5.70 -0.63
C LEU A 102 0.98 4.46 -0.12
N PHE A 103 1.45 3.95 1.03
CA PHE A 103 0.76 2.89 1.74
C PHE A 103 0.02 3.48 2.92
N ILE A 104 -1.26 3.17 3.04
CA ILE A 104 -2.07 3.59 4.19
C ILE A 104 -2.60 2.34 4.90
N ASN A 105 -2.91 2.49 6.18
CA ASN A 105 -3.57 1.42 6.92
C ASN A 105 -4.98 1.27 6.34
N LYS A 106 -5.29 0.07 5.86
CA LYS A 106 -6.57 -0.19 5.18
C LYS A 106 -7.78 -0.07 6.10
N HIS A 107 -7.57 -0.08 7.40
CA HIS A 107 -8.68 0.04 8.36
C HIS A 107 -8.85 1.45 8.90
N THR A 108 -7.76 2.19 9.05
CA THR A 108 -7.79 3.50 9.69
C THR A 108 -7.46 4.66 8.76
N GLY A 109 -6.85 4.38 7.62
CA GLY A 109 -6.39 5.42 6.70
C GLY A 109 -5.10 6.10 7.14
N THR A 110 -4.46 5.60 8.20
CA THR A 110 -3.19 6.17 8.67
C THR A 110 -2.10 5.92 7.65
N GLU A 111 -1.32 6.94 7.36
CA GLU A 111 -0.20 6.82 6.41
C GLU A 111 0.93 6.01 7.04
N LEU A 112 1.45 5.05 6.30
CA LEU A 112 2.47 4.12 6.81
C LEU A 112 3.83 4.27 6.14
N CYS A 113 3.85 4.36 4.82
CA CYS A 113 5.09 4.45 4.04
C CYS A 113 4.81 5.26 2.77
N PHE A 114 5.72 6.14 2.42
CA PHE A 114 5.63 6.88 1.17
C PHE A 114 6.95 6.83 0.44
N PHE A 115 6.92 6.31 -0.79
CA PHE A 115 8.10 6.18 -1.63
C PHE A 115 8.14 7.34 -2.61
N VAL A 116 9.18 8.14 -2.52
CA VAL A 116 9.38 9.31 -3.37
C VAL A 116 10.26 8.89 -4.54
N PRO A 117 9.82 9.13 -5.77
CA PRO A 117 10.66 8.80 -6.93
C PRO A 117 11.89 9.72 -6.96
N LYS A 118 13.04 9.13 -7.21
CA LYS A 118 14.26 9.91 -7.38
C LYS A 118 14.19 10.62 -8.72
N GLY A 119 14.43 11.91 -8.71
CA GLY A 119 14.30 12.72 -9.91
C GLY A 119 12.99 13.50 -9.97
N GLY A 120 12.11 13.30 -9.02
CA GLY A 120 10.85 14.02 -8.93
C GLY A 120 9.77 13.44 -9.84
N LEU A 121 8.68 14.14 -9.94
CA LEU A 121 7.56 13.76 -10.79
C LEU A 121 7.77 14.19 -12.22
#